data_229d57b6dafbc27faa31c1b63a481bca
#
_entry.id   229d57b6dafbc27faa31c1b63a481bca
#
_cell.length_a   1.000
_cell.length_b   1.000
_cell.length_c   1.000
_cell.angle_alpha   90.00
_cell.angle_beta   90.00
_cell.angle_gamma   90.00
#
_symmetry.space_group_name_H-M   'P 1'
#
loop_
_entity.id
_entity.type
_entity.pdbx_description
1 polymer ?
#
loop_
_entity_poly.entity_id
_entity_poly.type
_entity_poly.pdbx_seq_one_letter_code
_entity_poly.pdbx_strand_id
1 'polypeptide(L)'
;VERVEDFSLRRIAVPAFGPSAIWSIGAGAVLPVVALSARGLGASVGLAALFVGITTVSEFAAAVPAGVLVERIGERRALVLAGLADAAACALALLAPSLWVLALAVLLLGPSGSVFLLARQSYLTAAAPVHLRARAMSTLGGVTRVGLFVGPLLGAPVVARWGPQGAFGVAVVAGVLAAALAWRTPDLGSHHVASGAGPSRVPVRQVVARHRRVLLTVGLGVLAIGLARSSRVVVVPLWAEHIGLDAAQTSLVFAAAALVEVVLFWPAGTVMDRHGRVWVAVPVSLLMGAGLLCLPLTTSLLGVGALALLMGVGNGLGSGIVMTLGADAAPEAGRAPFLGVWRLLSLVGHNGASVVVAAVAAVASIGVASVTVGLLTLAGGAWLARWLPEYDPRRGPRDADPT
;
A
#
# COMPACT_ATOMS: atom_id res chain seq x y z
N VAL A 1 38.26 -21.11 10.31
CA VAL A 1 37.27 -20.36 11.12
C VAL A 1 37.44 -18.91 10.73
N GLU A 2 36.75 -18.49 9.62
CA GLU A 2 36.66 -17.07 9.24
C GLU A 2 35.84 -16.38 10.32
N ARG A 3 36.40 -15.32 10.88
CA ARG A 3 35.67 -14.40 11.76
C ARG A 3 34.47 -13.89 10.99
N VAL A 4 33.27 -14.16 11.49
CA VAL A 4 32.05 -13.47 11.10
C VAL A 4 32.31 -12.01 11.46
N GLU A 5 32.77 -11.21 10.46
CA GLU A 5 32.89 -9.77 10.65
C GLU A 5 31.53 -9.28 11.14
N ASP A 6 31.53 -8.45 12.18
CA ASP A 6 30.34 -7.85 12.78
C ASP A 6 29.53 -7.13 11.71
N PHE A 7 28.56 -7.85 11.13
CA PHE A 7 27.64 -7.29 10.13
C PHE A 7 26.78 -6.24 10.81
N SER A 8 27.03 -4.99 10.49
CA SER A 8 26.27 -3.86 11.02
C SER A 8 25.28 -3.36 9.97
N LEU A 9 23.97 -3.42 10.28
CA LEU A 9 22.92 -2.78 9.47
C LEU A 9 23.21 -1.30 9.22
N ARG A 10 24.00 -0.64 10.07
CA ARG A 10 24.40 0.76 9.90
C ARG A 10 25.33 0.96 8.69
N ARG A 11 26.22 0.00 8.37
CA ARG A 11 27.11 0.09 7.22
C ARG A 11 26.37 0.01 5.88
N ILE A 12 25.28 -0.76 5.84
CA ILE A 12 24.44 -0.89 4.64
C ILE A 12 23.19 0.00 4.68
N ALA A 13 23.01 0.81 5.75
CA ALA A 13 21.79 1.58 5.94
C ALA A 13 21.47 2.51 4.76
N VAL A 14 22.45 3.28 4.30
CA VAL A 14 22.27 4.21 3.19
C VAL A 14 22.00 3.48 1.87
N PRO A 15 22.85 2.50 1.42
CA PRO A 15 22.60 1.79 0.18
C PRO A 15 21.33 0.92 0.21
N ALA A 16 20.98 0.33 1.36
CA ALA A 16 19.83 -0.56 1.48
C ALA A 16 18.49 0.17 1.63
N PHE A 17 18.46 1.25 2.39
CA PHE A 17 17.21 1.96 2.73
C PHE A 17 17.08 3.32 2.04
N GLY A 18 18.18 3.98 1.69
CA GLY A 18 18.21 5.32 1.10
C GLY A 18 17.38 5.45 -0.17
N PRO A 19 17.57 4.60 -1.19
CA PRO A 19 16.75 4.65 -2.41
C PRO A 19 15.26 4.51 -2.11
N SER A 20 14.91 3.63 -1.16
CA SER A 20 13.52 3.41 -0.75
C SER A 20 12.92 4.59 -0.01
N ALA A 21 13.70 5.26 0.86
CA ALA A 21 13.27 6.47 1.57
C ALA A 21 12.92 7.58 0.57
N ILE A 22 13.86 7.85 -0.36
CA ILE A 22 13.71 8.91 -1.35
C ILE A 22 12.56 8.63 -2.31
N TRP A 23 12.48 7.41 -2.85
CA TRP A 23 11.39 7.01 -3.74
C TRP A 23 10.01 7.13 -3.04
N SER A 24 9.93 6.74 -1.78
CA SER A 24 8.68 6.83 -1.00
C SER A 24 8.24 8.27 -0.73
N ILE A 25 9.16 9.24 -0.71
CA ILE A 25 8.84 10.67 -0.65
C ILE A 25 8.11 11.08 -1.93
N GLY A 26 8.62 10.70 -3.11
CA GLY A 26 7.96 10.96 -4.39
C GLY A 26 6.56 10.34 -4.45
N ALA A 27 6.46 9.05 -4.12
CA ALA A 27 5.19 8.34 -4.08
C ALA A 27 4.17 8.99 -3.12
N GLY A 28 4.63 9.42 -1.94
CA GLY A 28 3.80 10.13 -0.96
C GLY A 28 3.29 11.48 -1.46
N ALA A 29 4.11 12.25 -2.17
CA ALA A 29 3.71 13.52 -2.75
C ALA A 29 2.63 13.35 -3.83
N VAL A 30 2.72 12.30 -4.64
CA VAL A 30 1.78 12.00 -5.74
C VAL A 30 0.45 11.43 -5.23
N LEU A 31 0.48 10.64 -4.16
CA LEU A 31 -0.67 9.89 -3.67
C LEU A 31 -1.97 10.70 -3.53
N PRO A 32 -1.99 11.90 -2.90
CA PRO A 32 -3.22 12.68 -2.74
C PRO A 32 -3.65 13.43 -4.00
N VAL A 33 -2.79 13.57 -4.99
CA VAL A 33 -3.02 14.48 -6.13
C VAL A 33 -3.39 13.78 -7.45
N VAL A 34 -3.29 12.46 -7.55
CA VAL A 34 -3.63 11.73 -8.80
C VAL A 34 -5.06 12.02 -9.22
N ALA A 35 -6.03 11.87 -8.32
CA ALA A 35 -7.43 12.15 -8.60
C ALA A 35 -7.66 13.65 -8.90
N LEU A 36 -7.02 14.54 -8.13
CA LEU A 36 -7.14 16.00 -8.32
C LEU A 36 -6.54 16.47 -9.64
N SER A 37 -5.42 15.87 -10.08
CA SER A 37 -4.82 16.15 -11.39
C SER A 37 -5.75 15.75 -12.54
N ALA A 38 -6.40 14.58 -12.43
CA ALA A 38 -7.42 14.18 -13.41
C ALA A 38 -8.62 15.15 -13.42
N ARG A 39 -9.08 15.60 -12.24
CA ARG A 39 -10.13 16.62 -12.11
C ARG A 39 -9.72 17.94 -12.77
N GLY A 40 -8.50 18.40 -12.53
CA GLY A 40 -7.96 19.63 -13.14
C GLY A 40 -7.90 19.56 -14.67
N LEU A 41 -7.82 18.37 -15.26
CA LEU A 41 -7.90 18.13 -16.71
C LEU A 41 -9.33 17.85 -17.21
N GLY A 42 -10.36 18.06 -16.39
CA GLY A 42 -11.76 17.92 -16.77
C GLY A 42 -12.38 16.54 -16.58
N ALA A 43 -11.73 15.63 -15.86
CA ALA A 43 -12.34 14.34 -15.53
C ALA A 43 -13.57 14.51 -14.64
N SER A 44 -14.61 13.68 -14.85
CA SER A 44 -15.68 13.53 -13.88
C SER A 44 -15.15 12.93 -12.57
N VAL A 45 -15.89 13.07 -11.46
CA VAL A 45 -15.50 12.50 -10.15
C VAL A 45 -15.29 10.99 -10.24
N GLY A 46 -16.19 10.27 -10.93
CA GLY A 46 -16.06 8.83 -11.15
C GLY A 46 -14.82 8.47 -11.97
N LEU A 47 -14.52 9.22 -13.05
CA LEU A 47 -13.32 8.98 -13.85
C LEU A 47 -12.04 9.28 -13.05
N ALA A 48 -12.01 10.35 -12.26
CA ALA A 48 -10.88 10.67 -11.40
C ALA A 48 -10.59 9.56 -10.36
N ALA A 49 -11.64 8.94 -9.80
CA ALA A 49 -11.51 7.79 -8.91
C ALA A 49 -10.86 6.58 -9.64
N LEU A 50 -11.20 6.33 -10.90
CA LEU A 50 -10.59 5.28 -11.71
C LEU A 50 -9.10 5.50 -11.98
N PHE A 51 -8.63 6.75 -12.10
CA PHE A 51 -7.21 7.06 -12.28
C PHE A 51 -6.35 6.51 -11.13
N VAL A 52 -6.83 6.60 -9.90
CA VAL A 52 -6.14 5.96 -8.75
C VAL A 52 -6.12 4.45 -8.89
N GLY A 53 -7.22 3.85 -9.38
CA GLY A 53 -7.30 2.41 -9.64
C GLY A 53 -6.34 1.92 -10.73
N ILE A 54 -6.12 2.72 -11.79
CA ILE A 54 -5.21 2.36 -12.90
C ILE A 54 -3.80 2.06 -12.38
N THR A 55 -3.25 2.88 -11.47
CA THR A 55 -1.93 2.67 -10.88
C THR A 55 -1.84 1.30 -10.21
N THR A 56 -2.84 0.97 -9.39
CA THR A 56 -2.83 -0.27 -8.61
C THR A 56 -3.03 -1.51 -9.49
N VAL A 57 -3.92 -1.41 -10.49
CA VAL A 57 -4.16 -2.50 -11.45
C VAL A 57 -2.91 -2.75 -12.31
N SER A 58 -2.25 -1.69 -12.78
CA SER A 58 -1.03 -1.82 -13.58
C SER A 58 0.16 -2.33 -12.76
N GLU A 59 0.28 -1.93 -11.49
CA GLU A 59 1.26 -2.49 -10.55
C GLU A 59 1.06 -4.00 -10.36
N PHE A 60 -0.19 -4.41 -10.16
CA PHE A 60 -0.52 -5.82 -10.03
C PHE A 60 -0.23 -6.62 -11.30
N ALA A 61 -0.65 -6.14 -12.47
CA ALA A 61 -0.40 -6.79 -13.75
C ALA A 61 1.10 -6.94 -14.05
N ALA A 62 1.91 -5.97 -13.60
CA ALA A 62 3.35 -5.97 -13.76
C ALA A 62 4.09 -6.85 -12.73
N ALA A 63 3.46 -7.30 -11.64
CA ALA A 63 4.15 -7.97 -10.54
C ALA A 63 4.97 -9.21 -10.98
N VAL A 64 4.41 -10.05 -11.85
CA VAL A 64 5.11 -11.25 -12.36
C VAL A 64 6.21 -10.86 -13.36
N PRO A 65 5.96 -10.05 -14.40
CA PRO A 65 7.01 -9.55 -15.30
C PRO A 65 8.14 -8.82 -14.57
N ALA A 66 7.79 -8.03 -13.54
CA ALA A 66 8.78 -7.32 -12.72
C ALA A 66 9.73 -8.28 -11.99
N GLY A 67 9.21 -9.38 -11.42
CA GLY A 67 10.04 -10.41 -10.79
C GLY A 67 11.03 -11.02 -11.76
N VAL A 68 10.55 -11.43 -12.96
CA VAL A 68 11.42 -11.97 -14.02
C VAL A 68 12.47 -10.95 -14.48
N LEU A 69 12.09 -9.68 -14.59
CA LEU A 69 13.02 -8.61 -14.96
C LEU A 69 14.14 -8.46 -13.91
N VAL A 70 13.76 -8.39 -12.61
CA VAL A 70 14.71 -8.26 -11.50
C VAL A 70 15.70 -9.44 -11.47
N GLU A 71 15.23 -10.67 -11.68
CA GLU A 71 16.08 -11.86 -11.74
C GLU A 71 17.06 -11.80 -12.93
N ARG A 72 16.62 -11.27 -14.09
CA ARG A 72 17.47 -11.23 -15.31
C ARG A 72 18.53 -10.17 -15.27
N ILE A 73 18.22 -8.97 -14.79
CA ILE A 73 19.15 -7.81 -14.85
C ILE A 73 19.87 -7.53 -13.54
N GLY A 74 19.46 -8.19 -12.45
CA GLY A 74 19.97 -7.98 -11.08
C GLY A 74 19.32 -6.79 -10.36
N GLU A 75 19.35 -6.82 -9.04
CA GLU A 75 18.63 -5.90 -8.16
C GLU A 75 19.06 -4.45 -8.35
N ARG A 76 20.37 -4.19 -8.43
CA ARG A 76 20.91 -2.85 -8.59
C ARG A 76 20.44 -2.19 -9.88
N ARG A 77 20.59 -2.88 -11.02
CA ARG A 77 20.15 -2.35 -12.32
C ARG A 77 18.64 -2.16 -12.36
N ALA A 78 17.90 -3.11 -11.77
CA ALA A 78 16.44 -3.02 -11.66
C ALA A 78 15.98 -1.80 -10.85
N LEU A 79 16.63 -1.50 -9.71
CA LEU A 79 16.35 -0.30 -8.89
C LEU A 79 16.61 0.99 -9.68
N VAL A 80 17.74 1.05 -10.41
CA VAL A 80 18.09 2.23 -11.22
C VAL A 80 17.08 2.44 -12.34
N LEU A 81 16.80 1.39 -13.12
CA LEU A 81 15.84 1.47 -14.22
C LEU A 81 14.42 1.81 -13.74
N ALA A 82 14.00 1.21 -12.63
CA ALA A 82 12.69 1.49 -12.04
C ALA A 82 12.59 2.94 -11.55
N GLY A 83 13.63 3.46 -10.89
CA GLY A 83 13.67 4.86 -10.44
C GLY A 83 13.64 5.85 -11.61
N LEU A 84 14.36 5.57 -12.70
CA LEU A 84 14.34 6.39 -13.90
C LEU A 84 13.02 6.28 -14.67
N ALA A 85 12.43 5.08 -14.76
CA ALA A 85 11.11 4.88 -15.38
C ALA A 85 10.01 5.58 -14.60
N ASP A 86 10.06 5.53 -13.27
CA ASP A 86 9.15 6.25 -12.38
C ASP A 86 9.28 7.77 -12.56
N ALA A 87 10.52 8.29 -12.60
CA ALA A 87 10.77 9.71 -12.88
C ALA A 87 10.27 10.12 -14.27
N ALA A 88 10.45 9.30 -15.30
CA ALA A 88 9.93 9.57 -16.63
C ALA A 88 8.40 9.55 -16.68
N ALA A 89 7.76 8.60 -16.01
CA ALA A 89 6.29 8.55 -15.89
C ALA A 89 5.75 9.77 -15.12
N CYS A 90 6.42 10.17 -14.03
CA CYS A 90 6.08 11.39 -13.28
C CYS A 90 6.29 12.66 -14.13
N ALA A 91 7.35 12.73 -14.92
CA ALA A 91 7.58 13.87 -15.85
C ALA A 91 6.47 13.94 -16.93
N LEU A 92 6.03 12.79 -17.44
CA LEU A 92 4.91 12.73 -18.37
C LEU A 92 3.61 13.21 -17.69
N ALA A 93 3.36 12.84 -16.42
CA ALA A 93 2.21 13.31 -15.66
C ALA A 93 2.27 14.80 -15.34
N LEU A 94 3.45 15.34 -14.99
CA LEU A 94 3.70 16.75 -14.73
C LEU A 94 3.34 17.60 -15.94
N LEU A 95 3.72 17.14 -17.14
CA LEU A 95 3.55 17.85 -18.40
C LEU A 95 2.27 17.43 -19.14
N ALA A 96 1.41 16.63 -18.54
CA ALA A 96 0.23 16.08 -19.19
C ALA A 96 -0.76 17.18 -19.62
N PRO A 97 -0.99 17.39 -20.94
CA PRO A 97 -1.94 18.37 -21.44
C PRO A 97 -3.37 17.82 -21.51
N SER A 98 -3.56 16.52 -21.32
CA SER A 98 -4.84 15.84 -21.47
C SER A 98 -4.96 14.62 -20.55
N LEU A 99 -6.20 14.18 -20.35
CA LEU A 99 -6.50 12.98 -19.58
C LEU A 99 -5.82 11.71 -20.12
N TRP A 100 -5.67 11.59 -21.44
CA TRP A 100 -5.03 10.42 -22.06
C TRP A 100 -3.55 10.33 -21.73
N VAL A 101 -2.85 11.47 -21.76
CA VAL A 101 -1.43 11.53 -21.39
C VAL A 101 -1.26 11.25 -19.90
N LEU A 102 -2.13 11.81 -19.06
CA LEU A 102 -2.12 11.50 -17.63
C LEU A 102 -2.43 10.02 -17.37
N ALA A 103 -3.39 9.42 -18.10
CA ALA A 103 -3.71 8.00 -17.97
C ALA A 103 -2.52 7.10 -18.34
N LEU A 104 -1.81 7.43 -19.41
CA LEU A 104 -0.59 6.73 -19.82
C LEU A 104 0.49 6.86 -18.74
N ALA A 105 0.70 8.06 -18.22
CA ALA A 105 1.67 8.29 -17.14
C ALA A 105 1.36 7.44 -15.90
N VAL A 106 0.12 7.48 -15.43
CA VAL A 106 -0.36 6.73 -14.27
C VAL A 106 -0.29 5.22 -14.52
N LEU A 107 -0.56 4.77 -15.75
CA LEU A 107 -0.41 3.37 -16.15
C LEU A 107 1.06 2.91 -16.06
N LEU A 108 2.01 3.76 -16.39
CA LEU A 108 3.45 3.46 -16.33
C LEU A 108 4.02 3.50 -14.91
N LEU A 109 3.40 4.23 -13.97
CA LEU A 109 3.80 4.24 -12.56
C LEU A 109 3.66 2.87 -11.89
N GLY A 110 2.66 2.07 -12.26
CA GLY A 110 2.47 0.75 -11.67
C GLY A 110 3.62 -0.22 -11.94
N PRO A 111 4.01 -0.46 -13.20
CA PRO A 111 5.17 -1.31 -13.52
C PRO A 111 6.47 -0.84 -12.88
N SER A 112 6.76 0.47 -12.91
CA SER A 112 7.97 1.02 -12.27
C SER A 112 7.96 0.78 -10.75
N GLY A 113 6.82 1.01 -10.09
CA GLY A 113 6.63 0.72 -8.68
C GLY A 113 6.81 -0.76 -8.33
N SER A 114 6.25 -1.68 -9.16
CA SER A 114 6.41 -3.13 -8.99
C SER A 114 7.88 -3.56 -9.06
N VAL A 115 8.59 -3.10 -10.09
CA VAL A 115 10.03 -3.42 -10.25
C VAL A 115 10.83 -2.88 -9.08
N PHE A 116 10.58 -1.62 -8.67
CA PHE A 116 11.28 -0.99 -7.55
C PHE A 116 11.02 -1.74 -6.23
N LEU A 117 9.77 -2.10 -5.95
CA LEU A 117 9.37 -2.84 -4.76
C LEU A 117 10.07 -4.20 -4.67
N LEU A 118 10.05 -4.97 -5.75
CA LEU A 118 10.64 -6.31 -5.79
C LEU A 118 12.17 -6.25 -5.74
N ALA A 119 12.80 -5.34 -6.49
CA ALA A 119 14.23 -5.18 -6.52
C ALA A 119 14.80 -4.79 -5.14
N ARG A 120 14.14 -3.84 -4.42
CA ARG A 120 14.58 -3.46 -3.07
C ARG A 120 14.42 -4.59 -2.05
N GLN A 121 13.33 -5.38 -2.15
CA GLN A 121 13.11 -6.53 -1.26
C GLN A 121 14.14 -7.62 -1.52
N SER A 122 14.42 -7.93 -2.80
CA SER A 122 15.43 -8.90 -3.21
C SER A 122 16.81 -8.47 -2.74
N TYR A 123 17.21 -7.22 -3.03
CA TYR A 123 18.47 -6.64 -2.58
C TYR A 123 18.67 -6.76 -1.07
N LEU A 124 17.65 -6.38 -0.29
CA LEU A 124 17.73 -6.42 1.17
C LEU A 124 17.79 -7.86 1.72
N THR A 125 17.09 -8.79 1.07
CA THR A 125 17.11 -10.21 1.43
C THR A 125 18.49 -10.83 1.15
N ALA A 126 19.14 -10.41 0.06
CA ALA A 126 20.49 -10.86 -0.30
C ALA A 126 21.55 -10.22 0.61
N ALA A 127 21.43 -8.92 0.93
CA ALA A 127 22.38 -8.17 1.72
C ALA A 127 22.35 -8.54 3.22
N ALA A 128 21.18 -8.90 3.77
CA ALA A 128 21.01 -9.13 5.20
C ALA A 128 21.23 -10.61 5.58
N PRO A 129 22.05 -10.91 6.62
CA PRO A 129 22.14 -12.24 7.19
C PRO A 129 20.77 -12.76 7.63
N VAL A 130 20.56 -14.09 7.58
CA VAL A 130 19.26 -14.72 7.81
C VAL A 130 18.63 -14.28 9.14
N HIS A 131 19.41 -14.20 10.22
CA HIS A 131 18.94 -13.80 11.56
C HIS A 131 18.56 -12.30 11.67
N LEU A 132 18.93 -11.44 10.71
CA LEU A 132 18.60 -10.01 10.68
C LEU A 132 17.58 -9.64 9.60
N ARG A 133 17.19 -10.58 8.71
CA ARG A 133 16.27 -10.31 7.58
C ARG A 133 14.94 -9.74 8.03
N ALA A 134 14.33 -10.32 9.08
CA ALA A 134 13.06 -9.83 9.60
C ALA A 134 13.18 -8.38 10.09
N ARG A 135 14.26 -8.05 10.81
CA ARG A 135 14.55 -6.69 11.28
C ARG A 135 14.80 -5.73 10.12
N ALA A 136 15.54 -6.15 9.10
CA ALA A 136 15.80 -5.37 7.91
C ALA A 136 14.52 -5.05 7.14
N MET A 137 13.63 -6.04 6.95
CA MET A 137 12.33 -5.84 6.28
C MET A 137 11.39 -4.92 7.08
N SER A 138 11.38 -5.05 8.40
CA SER A 138 10.62 -4.15 9.27
C SER A 138 11.15 -2.71 9.17
N THR A 139 12.47 -2.52 9.17
CA THR A 139 13.11 -1.20 8.98
C THR A 139 12.74 -0.61 7.62
N LEU A 140 12.75 -1.42 6.55
CA LEU A 140 12.30 -0.99 5.21
C LEU A 140 10.85 -0.49 5.23
N GLY A 141 9.96 -1.21 5.91
CA GLY A 141 8.57 -0.79 6.09
C GLY A 141 8.46 0.55 6.82
N GLY A 142 9.23 0.75 7.89
CA GLY A 142 9.28 2.00 8.65
C GLY A 142 9.80 3.17 7.80
N VAL A 143 10.91 2.97 7.08
CA VAL A 143 11.49 3.98 6.17
C VAL A 143 10.51 4.39 5.07
N THR A 144 9.82 3.43 4.48
CA THR A 144 8.77 3.70 3.48
C THR A 144 7.66 4.59 4.05
N ARG A 145 7.23 4.34 5.29
CA ARG A 145 6.18 5.16 5.95
C ARG A 145 6.63 6.58 6.24
N VAL A 146 7.90 6.74 6.67
CA VAL A 146 8.48 8.08 6.86
C VAL A 146 8.49 8.84 5.52
N GLY A 147 8.87 8.18 4.42
CA GLY A 147 8.81 8.78 3.09
C GLY A 147 7.40 9.20 2.67
N LEU A 148 6.41 8.33 2.90
CA LEU A 148 5.00 8.63 2.63
C LEU A 148 4.45 9.80 3.48
N PHE A 149 4.98 10.02 4.67
CA PHE A 149 4.68 11.20 5.49
C PHE A 149 5.36 12.47 4.96
N VAL A 150 6.65 12.38 4.67
CA VAL A 150 7.45 13.54 4.20
C VAL A 150 6.99 14.00 2.81
N GLY A 151 6.56 13.06 1.96
CA GLY A 151 6.15 13.33 0.58
C GLY A 151 5.08 14.41 0.44
N PRO A 152 3.88 14.25 1.03
CA PRO A 152 2.83 15.28 0.96
C PRO A 152 3.24 16.59 1.61
N LEU A 153 4.09 16.55 2.65
CA LEU A 153 4.59 17.75 3.33
C LEU A 153 5.49 18.58 2.39
N LEU A 154 6.38 17.91 1.63
CA LEU A 154 7.20 18.58 0.61
C LEU A 154 6.38 18.92 -0.64
N GLY A 155 5.36 18.13 -0.97
CA GLY A 155 4.46 18.35 -2.09
C GLY A 155 3.54 19.55 -1.91
N ALA A 156 3.03 19.80 -0.68
CA ALA A 156 2.05 20.85 -0.44
C ALA A 156 2.48 22.24 -0.91
N PRO A 157 3.67 22.79 -0.62
CA PRO A 157 4.11 24.09 -1.14
C PRO A 157 4.28 24.10 -2.66
N VAL A 158 4.69 22.98 -3.25
CA VAL A 158 4.81 22.85 -4.71
C VAL A 158 3.43 22.87 -5.38
N VAL A 159 2.48 22.12 -4.80
CA VAL A 159 1.08 22.09 -5.24
C VAL A 159 0.40 23.45 -5.08
N ALA A 160 0.66 24.17 -3.98
CA ALA A 160 0.15 25.51 -3.76
C ALA A 160 0.61 26.51 -4.84
N ARG A 161 1.83 26.32 -5.39
CA ARG A 161 2.42 27.24 -6.37
C ARG A 161 2.10 26.85 -7.82
N TRP A 162 2.07 25.56 -8.13
CA TRP A 162 1.97 25.03 -9.50
C TRP A 162 0.78 24.10 -9.74
N GLY A 163 -0.16 24.03 -8.80
CA GLY A 163 -1.33 23.15 -8.87
C GLY A 163 -1.02 21.67 -8.59
N PRO A 164 -2.03 20.79 -8.66
CA PRO A 164 -1.92 19.38 -8.31
C PRO A 164 -0.81 18.63 -9.09
N GLN A 165 -0.64 18.96 -10.36
CA GLN A 165 0.40 18.35 -11.20
C GLN A 165 1.81 18.65 -10.71
N GLY A 166 2.04 19.78 -10.00
CA GLY A 166 3.33 20.12 -9.42
C GLY A 166 3.93 19.06 -8.50
N ALA A 167 3.08 18.26 -7.82
CA ALA A 167 3.53 17.17 -6.97
C ALA A 167 4.32 16.10 -7.74
N PHE A 168 4.00 15.86 -9.02
CA PHE A 168 4.78 14.95 -9.86
C PHE A 168 6.21 15.43 -10.06
N GLY A 169 6.47 16.75 -10.01
CA GLY A 169 7.82 17.31 -10.03
C GLY A 169 8.67 16.87 -8.83
N VAL A 170 8.06 16.81 -7.65
CA VAL A 170 8.73 16.25 -6.44
C VAL A 170 9.09 14.78 -6.68
N ALA A 171 8.19 14.01 -7.28
CA ALA A 171 8.41 12.60 -7.59
C ALA A 171 9.48 12.40 -8.67
N VAL A 172 9.55 13.26 -9.69
CA VAL A 172 10.64 13.26 -10.68
C VAL A 172 12.01 13.38 -9.99
N VAL A 173 12.15 14.40 -9.13
CA VAL A 173 13.40 14.61 -8.38
C VAL A 173 13.69 13.41 -7.48
N ALA A 174 12.69 12.92 -6.76
CA ALA A 174 12.85 11.75 -5.89
C ALA A 174 13.25 10.49 -6.68
N GLY A 175 12.62 10.21 -7.82
CA GLY A 175 12.95 9.06 -8.67
C GLY A 175 14.37 9.11 -9.21
N VAL A 176 14.81 10.28 -9.70
CA VAL A 176 16.18 10.48 -10.18
C VAL A 176 17.21 10.31 -9.04
N LEU A 177 16.96 10.92 -7.88
CA LEU A 177 17.83 10.78 -6.71
C LEU A 177 17.89 9.35 -6.19
N ALA A 178 16.74 8.66 -6.15
CA ALA A 178 16.68 7.25 -5.77
C ALA A 178 17.48 6.37 -6.75
N ALA A 179 17.37 6.62 -8.05
CA ALA A 179 18.15 5.93 -9.08
C ALA A 179 19.66 6.23 -8.95
N ALA A 180 20.03 7.49 -8.75
CA ALA A 180 21.42 7.90 -8.56
C ALA A 180 22.04 7.26 -7.31
N LEU A 181 21.28 7.18 -6.21
CA LEU A 181 21.74 6.52 -4.99
C LEU A 181 21.82 5.00 -5.19
N ALA A 182 20.84 4.39 -5.86
CA ALA A 182 20.87 2.97 -6.20
C ALA A 182 22.07 2.62 -7.11
N TRP A 183 22.45 3.50 -8.03
CA TRP A 183 23.65 3.32 -8.86
C TRP A 183 24.93 3.21 -8.05
N ARG A 184 25.01 3.92 -6.92
CA ARG A 184 26.18 3.91 -6.02
C ARG A 184 26.15 2.74 -5.02
N THR A 185 25.06 1.95 -4.96
CA THR A 185 25.01 0.78 -4.06
C THR A 185 25.91 -0.33 -4.59
N PRO A 186 26.58 -1.11 -3.71
CA PRO A 186 27.36 -2.27 -4.13
C PRO A 186 26.50 -3.24 -4.93
N ASP A 187 27.05 -3.77 -6.01
CA ASP A 187 26.43 -4.89 -6.73
C ASP A 187 26.72 -6.17 -5.94
N LEU A 188 25.68 -6.79 -5.40
CA LEU A 188 25.85 -8.01 -4.58
C LEU A 188 26.10 -9.25 -5.44
N GLY A 189 26.22 -9.06 -6.77
CA GLY A 189 26.23 -10.14 -7.73
C GLY A 189 24.89 -10.86 -7.76
N SER A 190 24.44 -11.32 -8.91
CA SER A 190 23.21 -12.13 -9.05
C SER A 190 23.43 -13.52 -8.42
N HIS A 191 23.55 -13.57 -7.10
CA HIS A 191 23.35 -14.83 -6.41
C HIS A 191 21.87 -15.17 -6.60
N HIS A 192 21.60 -16.05 -7.54
CA HIS A 192 20.36 -16.77 -7.62
C HIS A 192 20.07 -17.35 -6.23
N VAL A 193 19.35 -16.59 -5.41
CA VAL A 193 18.62 -17.18 -4.32
C VAL A 193 17.47 -17.90 -5.06
N ALA A 194 17.78 -19.09 -5.58
CA ALA A 194 16.77 -20.06 -5.85
C ALA A 194 15.96 -20.14 -4.55
N SER A 195 14.79 -19.51 -4.56
CA SER A 195 13.79 -19.71 -3.52
C SER A 195 13.63 -21.22 -3.45
N GLY A 196 14.18 -21.86 -2.41
CA GLY A 196 14.18 -23.30 -2.23
C GLY A 196 12.80 -23.91 -1.98
N ALA A 197 11.74 -23.18 -2.28
CA ALA A 197 10.40 -23.68 -2.45
C ALA A 197 10.27 -24.14 -3.90
N GLY A 198 10.63 -25.38 -4.17
CA GLY A 198 10.21 -26.07 -5.40
C GLY A 198 8.70 -25.83 -5.62
N PRO A 199 8.22 -25.88 -6.87
CA PRO A 199 6.83 -25.61 -7.17
C PRO A 199 5.96 -26.48 -6.26
N SER A 200 5.11 -25.82 -5.44
CA SER A 200 4.20 -26.51 -4.54
C SER A 200 3.39 -27.52 -5.39
N ARG A 201 3.53 -28.81 -5.07
CA ARG A 201 2.82 -29.90 -5.78
C ARG A 201 1.32 -29.87 -5.55
N VAL A 202 0.83 -28.98 -4.67
CA VAL A 202 -0.59 -28.85 -4.35
C VAL A 202 -1.23 -27.82 -5.30
N PRO A 203 -2.21 -28.24 -6.14
CA PRO A 203 -2.89 -27.33 -7.05
C PRO A 203 -3.68 -26.25 -6.27
N VAL A 204 -3.63 -25.00 -6.74
CA VAL A 204 -4.34 -23.86 -6.13
C VAL A 204 -5.82 -24.18 -5.92
N ARG A 205 -6.48 -24.85 -6.89
CA ARG A 205 -7.89 -25.25 -6.77
C ARG A 205 -8.15 -26.14 -5.54
N GLN A 206 -7.25 -27.06 -5.25
CA GLN A 206 -7.37 -27.93 -4.07
C GLN A 206 -7.19 -27.17 -2.77
N VAL A 207 -6.25 -26.21 -2.74
CA VAL A 207 -6.04 -25.33 -1.58
C VAL A 207 -7.28 -24.49 -1.32
N VAL A 208 -7.85 -23.88 -2.35
CA VAL A 208 -9.09 -23.07 -2.24
C VAL A 208 -10.26 -23.92 -1.76
N ALA A 209 -10.45 -25.10 -2.34
CA ALA A 209 -11.56 -25.98 -1.95
C ALA A 209 -11.46 -26.44 -0.49
N ARG A 210 -10.26 -26.80 -0.03
CA ARG A 210 -10.00 -27.29 1.32
C ARG A 210 -10.09 -26.17 2.37
N HIS A 211 -9.69 -24.94 2.03
CA HIS A 211 -9.65 -23.81 2.96
C HIS A 211 -10.73 -22.75 2.67
N ARG A 212 -11.80 -23.14 1.94
CA ARG A 212 -12.89 -22.22 1.55
C ARG A 212 -13.51 -21.49 2.74
N ARG A 213 -13.64 -22.15 3.90
CA ARG A 213 -14.25 -21.55 5.09
C ARG A 213 -13.44 -20.34 5.58
N VAL A 214 -12.15 -20.45 5.77
CA VAL A 214 -11.30 -19.34 6.22
C VAL A 214 -11.20 -18.23 5.15
N LEU A 215 -11.17 -18.59 3.87
CA LEU A 215 -11.15 -17.61 2.78
C LEU A 215 -12.45 -16.82 2.70
N LEU A 216 -13.62 -17.46 2.91
CA LEU A 216 -14.93 -16.80 2.89
C LEU A 216 -15.26 -16.09 4.21
N THR A 217 -14.64 -16.45 5.33
CA THR A 217 -14.83 -15.78 6.62
C THR A 217 -13.81 -14.68 6.83
N VAL A 218 -12.59 -15.02 7.22
CA VAL A 218 -11.55 -14.04 7.51
C VAL A 218 -11.09 -13.31 6.23
N GLY A 219 -11.04 -14.02 5.08
CA GLY A 219 -10.66 -13.44 3.79
C GLY A 219 -11.60 -12.32 3.31
N LEU A 220 -12.92 -12.44 3.50
CA LEU A 220 -13.86 -11.35 3.20
C LEU A 220 -13.65 -10.14 4.10
N GLY A 221 -13.29 -10.35 5.37
CA GLY A 221 -12.94 -9.25 6.26
C GLY A 221 -11.67 -8.53 5.83
N VAL A 222 -10.65 -9.27 5.35
CA VAL A 222 -9.42 -8.71 4.78
C VAL A 222 -9.72 -7.89 3.53
N LEU A 223 -10.62 -8.37 2.67
CA LEU A 223 -11.10 -7.63 1.50
C LEU A 223 -11.73 -6.29 1.93
N ALA A 224 -12.58 -6.28 2.95
CA ALA A 224 -13.20 -5.06 3.47
C ALA A 224 -12.16 -4.06 4.04
N ILE A 225 -11.14 -4.53 4.74
CA ILE A 225 -10.03 -3.68 5.21
C ILE A 225 -9.26 -3.10 4.00
N GLY A 226 -8.99 -3.90 2.98
CA GLY A 226 -8.34 -3.44 1.74
C GLY A 226 -9.16 -2.36 1.03
N LEU A 227 -10.48 -2.59 0.92
CA LEU A 227 -11.44 -1.64 0.36
C LEU A 227 -11.39 -0.29 1.09
N ALA A 228 -11.45 -0.30 2.43
CA ALA A 228 -11.43 0.91 3.24
C ALA A 228 -10.14 1.72 3.06
N ARG A 229 -8.99 1.04 3.07
CA ARG A 229 -7.68 1.68 2.93
C ARG A 229 -7.52 2.38 1.59
N SER A 230 -7.92 1.73 0.51
CA SER A 230 -7.80 2.29 -0.82
C SER A 230 -8.85 3.37 -1.07
N SER A 231 -10.07 3.19 -0.56
CA SER A 231 -11.13 4.21 -0.69
C SER A 231 -10.75 5.54 -0.04
N ARG A 232 -10.05 5.53 1.08
CA ARG A 232 -9.56 6.76 1.72
C ARG A 232 -8.70 7.60 0.77
N VAL A 233 -7.84 6.95 0.00
CA VAL A 233 -6.93 7.62 -0.95
C VAL A 233 -7.69 8.28 -2.11
N VAL A 234 -8.86 7.73 -2.46
CA VAL A 234 -9.73 8.27 -3.52
C VAL A 234 -10.72 9.28 -2.98
N VAL A 235 -11.44 8.92 -1.91
CA VAL A 235 -12.60 9.69 -1.42
C VAL A 235 -12.16 10.97 -0.72
N VAL A 236 -11.10 10.94 0.10
CA VAL A 236 -10.68 12.13 0.88
C VAL A 236 -10.28 13.29 -0.03
N PRO A 237 -9.44 13.13 -1.08
CA PRO A 237 -9.12 14.25 -1.98
C PRO A 237 -10.32 14.76 -2.76
N LEU A 238 -11.18 13.86 -3.26
CA LEU A 238 -12.35 14.24 -4.03
C LEU A 238 -13.42 14.92 -3.17
N TRP A 239 -13.56 14.52 -1.90
CA TRP A 239 -14.43 15.22 -0.95
C TRP A 239 -13.87 16.59 -0.56
N ALA A 240 -12.55 16.67 -0.30
CA ALA A 240 -11.87 17.94 -0.02
C ALA A 240 -12.09 18.95 -1.18
N GLU A 241 -11.90 18.51 -2.42
CA GLU A 241 -12.22 19.31 -3.63
C GLU A 241 -13.70 19.73 -3.64
N HIS A 242 -14.62 18.80 -3.35
CA HIS A 242 -16.06 19.06 -3.36
C HIS A 242 -16.50 20.18 -2.41
N ILE A 243 -15.86 20.27 -1.24
CA ILE A 243 -16.13 21.34 -0.26
C ILE A 243 -15.24 22.60 -0.46
N GLY A 244 -14.49 22.65 -1.55
CA GLY A 244 -13.70 23.82 -1.94
C GLY A 244 -12.32 23.93 -1.30
N LEU A 245 -11.78 22.85 -0.70
CA LEU A 245 -10.39 22.83 -0.23
C LEU A 245 -9.44 22.71 -1.42
N ASP A 246 -8.30 23.40 -1.33
CA ASP A 246 -7.28 23.30 -2.34
C ASP A 246 -6.44 22.01 -2.22
N ALA A 247 -5.68 21.72 -3.27
CA ALA A 247 -4.85 20.50 -3.31
C ALA A 247 -3.68 20.54 -2.31
N ALA A 248 -3.19 21.73 -1.94
CA ALA A 248 -2.13 21.88 -0.93
C ALA A 248 -2.66 21.54 0.48
N GLN A 249 -3.85 22.03 0.81
CA GLN A 249 -4.56 21.69 2.05
C GLN A 249 -4.83 20.18 2.11
N THR A 250 -5.28 19.59 1.01
CA THR A 250 -5.47 18.14 0.90
C THR A 250 -4.17 17.38 1.15
N SER A 251 -3.06 17.83 0.58
CA SER A 251 -1.74 17.22 0.81
C SER A 251 -1.31 17.29 2.27
N LEU A 252 -1.56 18.42 2.97
CA LEU A 252 -1.29 18.56 4.40
C LEU A 252 -2.16 17.62 5.25
N VAL A 253 -3.43 17.44 4.89
CA VAL A 253 -4.31 16.46 5.55
C VAL A 253 -3.72 15.05 5.44
N PHE A 254 -3.21 14.66 4.26
CA PHE A 254 -2.54 13.38 4.07
C PHE A 254 -1.23 13.27 4.86
N ALA A 255 -0.43 14.34 4.92
CA ALA A 255 0.79 14.38 5.75
C ALA A 255 0.46 14.15 7.22
N ALA A 256 -0.54 14.87 7.76
CA ALA A 256 -0.96 14.71 9.16
C ALA A 256 -1.45 13.28 9.46
N ALA A 257 -2.26 12.68 8.58
CA ALA A 257 -2.71 11.31 8.72
C ALA A 257 -1.54 10.31 8.66
N ALA A 258 -0.59 10.51 7.75
CA ALA A 258 0.60 9.66 7.62
C ALA A 258 1.54 9.75 8.83
N LEU A 259 1.65 10.92 9.47
CA LEU A 259 2.39 11.08 10.72
C LEU A 259 1.84 10.16 11.82
N VAL A 260 0.51 10.16 11.99
CA VAL A 260 -0.17 9.28 12.95
C VAL A 260 0.09 7.81 12.63
N GLU A 261 0.06 7.43 11.34
CA GLU A 261 0.37 6.06 10.90
C GLU A 261 1.79 5.63 11.25
N VAL A 262 2.77 6.53 11.10
CA VAL A 262 4.18 6.29 11.47
C VAL A 262 4.31 6.03 12.97
N VAL A 263 3.67 6.86 13.80
CA VAL A 263 3.72 6.75 15.27
C VAL A 263 3.06 5.46 15.74
N LEU A 264 1.93 5.06 15.15
CA LEU A 264 1.14 3.91 15.58
C LEU A 264 1.63 2.57 15.02
N PHE A 265 2.50 2.58 14.03
CA PHE A 265 3.03 1.35 13.42
C PHE A 265 3.66 0.39 14.43
N TRP A 266 4.49 0.92 15.33
CA TRP A 266 5.19 0.11 16.32
C TRP A 266 4.26 -0.47 17.42
N PRO A 267 3.39 0.33 18.07
CA PRO A 267 2.46 -0.17 19.08
C PRO A 267 1.47 -1.20 18.54
N ALA A 268 1.06 -1.10 17.29
CA ALA A 268 0.08 -1.98 16.67
C ALA A 268 0.48 -3.46 16.71
N GLY A 269 1.75 -3.77 16.42
CA GLY A 269 2.29 -5.12 16.54
C GLY A 269 2.21 -5.67 17.96
N THR A 270 2.57 -4.83 18.94
CA THR A 270 2.53 -5.21 20.36
C THR A 270 1.10 -5.50 20.84
N VAL A 271 0.13 -4.70 20.40
CA VAL A 271 -1.31 -4.93 20.70
C VAL A 271 -1.78 -6.24 20.10
N MET A 272 -1.43 -6.53 18.84
CA MET A 272 -1.76 -7.80 18.19
C MET A 272 -1.22 -9.02 18.93
N ASP A 273 0.03 -8.93 19.41
CA ASP A 273 0.68 -10.04 20.07
C ASP A 273 0.17 -10.24 21.50
N ARG A 274 -0.14 -9.17 22.22
CA ARG A 274 -0.60 -9.24 23.61
C ARG A 274 -2.11 -9.50 23.76
N HIS A 275 -2.95 -8.86 22.95
CA HIS A 275 -4.41 -8.89 23.12
C HIS A 275 -5.14 -9.72 22.05
N GLY A 276 -4.47 -10.02 20.93
CA GLY A 276 -5.02 -10.81 19.83
C GLY A 276 -5.45 -9.99 18.62
N ARG A 277 -5.68 -10.72 17.54
CA ARG A 277 -5.90 -10.14 16.21
C ARG A 277 -7.21 -9.35 16.14
N VAL A 278 -8.24 -9.78 16.90
CA VAL A 278 -9.56 -9.11 16.97
C VAL A 278 -9.43 -7.68 17.49
N TRP A 279 -8.58 -7.47 18.51
CA TRP A 279 -8.36 -6.15 19.13
C TRP A 279 -7.65 -5.14 18.22
N VAL A 280 -7.22 -5.57 17.06
CA VAL A 280 -6.68 -4.68 16.02
C VAL A 280 -7.62 -4.65 14.82
N ALA A 281 -8.05 -5.80 14.29
CA ALA A 281 -8.87 -5.87 13.08
C ALA A 281 -10.21 -5.14 13.20
N VAL A 282 -10.90 -5.28 14.34
CA VAL A 282 -12.21 -4.64 14.58
C VAL A 282 -12.05 -3.12 14.75
N PRO A 283 -11.19 -2.58 15.63
CA PRO A 283 -10.97 -1.14 15.72
C PRO A 283 -10.53 -0.49 14.41
N VAL A 284 -9.68 -1.15 13.62
CA VAL A 284 -9.28 -0.68 12.28
C VAL A 284 -10.51 -0.45 11.41
N SER A 285 -11.39 -1.47 11.32
CA SER A 285 -12.60 -1.37 10.51
C SER A 285 -13.58 -0.33 11.04
N LEU A 286 -13.70 -0.19 12.36
CA LEU A 286 -14.56 0.81 13.00
C LEU A 286 -14.06 2.24 12.73
N LEU A 287 -12.77 2.50 12.97
CA LEU A 287 -12.19 3.83 12.79
C LEU A 287 -12.22 4.27 11.33
N MET A 288 -11.84 3.37 10.41
CA MET A 288 -11.87 3.68 8.98
C MET A 288 -13.29 3.79 8.45
N GLY A 289 -14.18 2.87 8.83
CA GLY A 289 -15.58 2.89 8.40
C GLY A 289 -16.34 4.09 8.93
N ALA A 290 -16.17 4.44 10.22
CA ALA A 290 -16.74 5.65 10.81
C ALA A 290 -16.19 6.92 10.15
N GLY A 291 -14.87 6.99 9.90
CA GLY A 291 -14.27 8.12 9.19
C GLY A 291 -14.88 8.34 7.81
N LEU A 292 -15.03 7.27 7.00
CA LEU A 292 -15.66 7.33 5.68
C LEU A 292 -17.16 7.67 5.75
N LEU A 293 -17.87 7.11 6.74
CA LEU A 293 -19.29 7.37 6.92
C LEU A 293 -19.57 8.82 7.31
N CYS A 294 -18.75 9.40 8.18
CA CYS A 294 -18.91 10.76 8.68
C CYS A 294 -18.30 11.82 7.76
N LEU A 295 -17.46 11.43 6.80
CA LEU A 295 -16.76 12.40 5.92
C LEU A 295 -17.72 13.35 5.20
N PRO A 296 -18.88 12.90 4.67
CA PRO A 296 -19.82 13.80 4.01
C PRO A 296 -20.50 14.84 4.92
N LEU A 297 -20.35 14.71 6.23
CA LEU A 297 -20.86 15.70 7.20
C LEU A 297 -19.89 16.87 7.42
N THR A 298 -18.68 16.79 6.85
CA THR A 298 -17.66 17.82 7.01
C THR A 298 -17.79 18.90 5.94
N THR A 299 -17.56 20.16 6.37
CA THR A 299 -17.62 21.35 5.51
C THR A 299 -16.37 22.23 5.66
N SER A 300 -15.34 21.75 6.38
CA SER A 300 -14.15 22.55 6.69
C SER A 300 -12.89 21.69 6.66
N LEU A 301 -11.74 22.36 6.52
CA LEU A 301 -10.42 21.73 6.59
C LEU A 301 -10.22 20.96 7.91
N LEU A 302 -10.66 21.57 9.04
CA LEU A 302 -10.53 20.92 10.36
C LEU A 302 -11.39 19.63 10.44
N GLY A 303 -12.61 19.66 9.91
CA GLY A 303 -13.49 18.49 9.88
C GLY A 303 -12.89 17.35 9.05
N VAL A 304 -12.46 17.64 7.81
CA VAL A 304 -11.80 16.64 6.95
C VAL A 304 -10.51 16.15 7.59
N GLY A 305 -9.70 17.06 8.15
CA GLY A 305 -8.45 16.73 8.84
C GLY A 305 -8.67 15.80 10.03
N ALA A 306 -9.65 16.10 10.89
CA ALA A 306 -9.98 15.26 12.04
C ALA A 306 -10.38 13.83 11.63
N LEU A 307 -11.23 13.68 10.60
CA LEU A 307 -11.61 12.37 10.11
C LEU A 307 -10.47 11.66 9.37
N ALA A 308 -9.62 12.38 8.65
CA ALA A 308 -8.42 11.81 8.05
C ALA A 308 -7.43 11.31 9.11
N LEU A 309 -7.26 12.04 10.22
CA LEU A 309 -6.48 11.60 11.37
C LEU A 309 -7.10 10.35 12.02
N LEU A 310 -8.42 10.31 12.21
CA LEU A 310 -9.14 9.15 12.72
C LEU A 310 -8.90 7.91 11.84
N MET A 311 -9.01 8.07 10.52
CA MET A 311 -8.69 7.02 9.55
C MET A 311 -7.21 6.66 9.56
N GLY A 312 -6.32 7.64 9.79
CA GLY A 312 -4.89 7.45 9.97
C GLY A 312 -4.56 6.58 11.19
N VAL A 313 -5.25 6.80 12.33
CA VAL A 313 -5.19 5.91 13.51
C VAL A 313 -5.58 4.49 13.12
N GLY A 314 -6.73 4.30 12.47
CA GLY A 314 -7.17 2.99 11.99
C GLY A 314 -6.14 2.33 11.07
N ASN A 315 -5.61 3.05 10.07
CA ASN A 315 -4.64 2.51 9.13
C ASN A 315 -3.30 2.17 9.80
N GLY A 316 -2.83 3.01 10.72
CA GLY A 316 -1.61 2.79 11.49
C GLY A 316 -1.70 1.54 12.37
N LEU A 317 -2.78 1.41 13.16
CA LEU A 317 -3.07 0.22 13.96
C LEU A 317 -3.17 -1.05 13.08
N GLY A 318 -3.79 -0.94 11.92
CA GLY A 318 -3.97 -2.05 10.99
C GLY A 318 -2.71 -2.47 10.24
N SER A 319 -1.58 -1.86 10.52
CA SER A 319 -0.31 -2.20 9.86
C SER A 319 0.10 -3.64 10.13
N GLY A 320 0.22 -4.41 9.05
CA GLY A 320 0.60 -5.83 9.13
C GLY A 320 -0.55 -6.79 9.42
N ILE A 321 -1.75 -6.32 9.85
CA ILE A 321 -2.86 -7.22 10.21
C ILE A 321 -3.23 -8.21 9.09
N VAL A 322 -3.27 -7.75 7.85
CA VAL A 322 -3.60 -8.58 6.68
C VAL A 322 -2.56 -9.69 6.47
N MET A 323 -1.27 -9.37 6.63
CA MET A 323 -0.18 -10.36 6.50
C MET A 323 -0.19 -11.34 7.67
N THR A 324 -0.43 -10.85 8.89
CA THR A 324 -0.51 -11.67 10.10
C THR A 324 -1.67 -12.65 10.01
N LEU A 325 -2.86 -12.19 9.65
CA LEU A 325 -4.03 -13.08 9.48
C LEU A 325 -3.80 -14.14 8.39
N GLY A 326 -3.13 -13.77 7.30
CA GLY A 326 -2.76 -14.73 6.26
C GLY A 326 -1.75 -15.76 6.74
N ALA A 327 -0.76 -15.35 7.52
CA ALA A 327 0.26 -16.25 8.07
C ALA A 327 -0.33 -17.21 9.12
N ASP A 328 -1.23 -16.72 9.98
CA ASP A 328 -1.91 -17.51 11.02
C ASP A 328 -2.89 -18.52 10.41
N ALA A 329 -3.55 -18.17 9.30
CA ALA A 329 -4.51 -19.03 8.61
C ALA A 329 -3.85 -20.01 7.62
N ALA A 330 -2.57 -19.82 7.29
CA ALA A 330 -1.90 -20.60 6.26
C ALA A 330 -1.60 -22.03 6.74
N PRO A 331 -2.00 -23.06 5.98
CA PRO A 331 -1.70 -24.46 6.31
C PRO A 331 -0.20 -24.76 6.16
N GLU A 332 0.29 -25.77 6.84
CA GLU A 332 1.67 -26.24 6.66
C GLU A 332 1.89 -26.78 5.24
N ALA A 333 0.98 -27.63 4.76
CA ALA A 333 1.01 -28.14 3.39
C ALA A 333 0.26 -27.22 2.43
N GLY A 334 0.94 -26.69 1.41
CA GLY A 334 0.36 -25.74 0.45
C GLY A 334 0.33 -24.28 0.94
N ARG A 335 1.22 -23.91 1.86
CA ARG A 335 1.33 -22.56 2.43
C ARG A 335 1.52 -21.49 1.36
N ALA A 336 2.40 -21.71 0.40
CA ALA A 336 2.69 -20.73 -0.65
C ALA A 336 1.48 -20.46 -1.57
N PRO A 337 0.78 -21.48 -2.13
CA PRO A 337 -0.45 -21.26 -2.88
C PRO A 337 -1.56 -20.60 -2.06
N PHE A 338 -1.71 -20.95 -0.77
CA PHE A 338 -2.69 -20.32 0.10
C PHE A 338 -2.41 -18.82 0.29
N LEU A 339 -1.17 -18.44 0.60
CA LEU A 339 -0.78 -17.04 0.74
C LEU A 339 -0.91 -16.26 -0.58
N GLY A 340 -0.72 -16.93 -1.72
CA GLY A 340 -1.01 -16.35 -3.04
C GLY A 340 -2.48 -15.98 -3.20
N VAL A 341 -3.40 -16.89 -2.87
CA VAL A 341 -4.85 -16.62 -2.90
C VAL A 341 -5.25 -15.54 -1.89
N TRP A 342 -4.66 -15.58 -0.69
CA TRP A 342 -4.87 -14.56 0.35
C TRP A 342 -4.47 -13.17 -0.14
N ARG A 343 -3.32 -13.06 -0.79
CA ARG A 343 -2.85 -11.82 -1.39
C ARG A 343 -3.79 -11.33 -2.50
N LEU A 344 -4.33 -12.23 -3.33
CA LEU A 344 -5.32 -11.89 -4.34
C LEU A 344 -6.59 -11.30 -3.72
N LEU A 345 -7.12 -11.87 -2.64
CA LEU A 345 -8.28 -11.32 -1.93
C LEU A 345 -8.01 -9.91 -1.41
N SER A 346 -6.84 -9.69 -0.81
CA SER A 346 -6.43 -8.37 -0.34
C SER A 346 -6.35 -7.35 -1.49
N LEU A 347 -5.80 -7.77 -2.63
CA LEU A 347 -5.68 -6.92 -3.82
C LEU A 347 -7.04 -6.63 -4.47
N VAL A 348 -7.96 -7.60 -4.48
CA VAL A 348 -9.34 -7.38 -4.96
C VAL A 348 -10.04 -6.32 -4.12
N GLY A 349 -9.88 -6.36 -2.78
CA GLY A 349 -10.38 -5.30 -1.91
C GLY A 349 -9.76 -3.94 -2.21
N HIS A 350 -8.45 -3.91 -2.36
CA HIS A 350 -7.71 -2.67 -2.62
C HIS A 350 -8.07 -2.05 -3.98
N ASN A 351 -8.09 -2.86 -5.05
CA ASN A 351 -8.42 -2.40 -6.41
C ASN A 351 -9.92 -2.13 -6.59
N GLY A 352 -10.76 -2.94 -5.94
CA GLY A 352 -12.21 -2.80 -5.98
C GLY A 352 -12.71 -1.45 -5.42
N ALA A 353 -11.93 -0.82 -4.54
CA ALA A 353 -12.27 0.47 -3.95
C ALA A 353 -12.49 1.55 -5.01
N SER A 354 -11.56 1.74 -5.93
CA SER A 354 -11.67 2.76 -6.99
C SER A 354 -12.86 2.50 -7.90
N VAL A 355 -13.14 1.22 -8.20
CA VAL A 355 -14.29 0.82 -9.03
C VAL A 355 -15.61 1.09 -8.29
N VAL A 356 -15.72 0.71 -7.03
CA VAL A 356 -16.93 0.96 -6.22
C VAL A 356 -17.17 2.46 -6.07
N VAL A 357 -16.13 3.23 -5.72
CA VAL A 357 -16.25 4.68 -5.58
C VAL A 357 -16.62 5.32 -6.91
N ALA A 358 -15.99 4.92 -8.02
CA ALA A 358 -16.29 5.45 -9.35
C ALA A 358 -17.73 5.17 -9.77
N ALA A 359 -18.20 3.92 -9.61
CA ALA A 359 -19.54 3.50 -9.99
C ALA A 359 -20.61 4.25 -9.18
N VAL A 360 -20.45 4.34 -7.87
CA VAL A 360 -21.42 5.03 -7.01
C VAL A 360 -21.36 6.54 -7.22
N ALA A 361 -20.19 7.13 -7.36
CA ALA A 361 -20.05 8.57 -7.62
C ALA A 361 -20.58 8.99 -8.99
N ALA A 362 -20.57 8.09 -10.00
CA ALA A 362 -21.11 8.36 -11.33
C ALA A 362 -22.65 8.42 -11.36
N VAL A 363 -23.33 7.62 -10.52
CA VAL A 363 -24.81 7.54 -10.49
C VAL A 363 -25.44 8.36 -9.37
N ALA A 364 -24.66 8.74 -8.35
CA ALA A 364 -25.15 9.48 -7.20
C ALA A 364 -24.23 10.67 -6.87
N SER A 365 -23.32 10.49 -5.90
CA SER A 365 -22.33 11.52 -5.51
C SER A 365 -21.13 10.91 -4.81
N ILE A 366 -20.05 11.69 -4.66
CA ILE A 366 -18.87 11.28 -3.87
C ILE A 366 -19.23 11.07 -2.38
N GLY A 367 -20.17 11.84 -1.85
CA GLY A 367 -20.68 11.66 -0.48
C GLY A 367 -21.38 10.31 -0.30
N VAL A 368 -22.26 9.92 -1.24
CA VAL A 368 -22.92 8.61 -1.23
C VAL A 368 -21.90 7.48 -1.41
N ALA A 369 -20.88 7.66 -2.26
CA ALA A 369 -19.80 6.69 -2.41
C ALA A 369 -19.01 6.50 -1.09
N SER A 370 -18.71 7.61 -0.38
CA SER A 370 -18.06 7.57 0.94
C SER A 370 -18.88 6.78 1.96
N VAL A 371 -20.18 7.08 2.07
CA VAL A 371 -21.13 6.37 2.96
C VAL A 371 -21.18 4.88 2.60
N THR A 372 -21.32 4.54 1.32
CA THR A 372 -21.39 3.15 0.85
C THR A 372 -20.16 2.36 1.29
N VAL A 373 -18.96 2.87 1.04
CA VAL A 373 -17.72 2.20 1.44
C VAL A 373 -17.57 2.17 2.95
N GLY A 374 -17.98 3.23 3.65
CA GLY A 374 -18.04 3.27 5.12
C GLY A 374 -18.87 2.15 5.70
N LEU A 375 -20.10 1.96 5.20
CA LEU A 375 -20.99 0.88 5.59
C LEU A 375 -20.44 -0.51 5.27
N LEU A 376 -19.87 -0.71 4.08
CA LEU A 376 -19.22 -1.97 3.71
C LEU A 376 -18.04 -2.29 4.64
N THR A 377 -17.28 -1.27 5.04
CA THR A 377 -16.15 -1.41 5.97
C THR A 377 -16.64 -1.79 7.37
N LEU A 378 -17.68 -1.14 7.88
CA LEU A 378 -18.30 -1.46 9.19
C LEU A 378 -18.89 -2.87 9.19
N ALA A 379 -19.60 -3.26 8.12
CA ALA A 379 -20.11 -4.62 7.95
C ALA A 379 -18.97 -5.65 7.93
N GLY A 380 -17.86 -5.36 7.24
CA GLY A 380 -16.65 -6.18 7.26
C GLY A 380 -16.01 -6.29 8.64
N GLY A 381 -16.02 -5.21 9.42
CA GLY A 381 -15.58 -5.20 10.82
C GLY A 381 -16.45 -6.05 11.73
N ALA A 382 -17.78 -5.95 11.62
CA ALA A 382 -18.73 -6.80 12.32
C ALA A 382 -18.56 -8.28 11.94
N TRP A 383 -18.34 -8.54 10.66
CA TRP A 383 -18.02 -9.87 10.14
C TRP A 383 -16.75 -10.45 10.76
N LEU A 384 -15.66 -9.66 10.82
CA LEU A 384 -14.42 -10.05 11.48
C LEU A 384 -14.59 -10.28 12.98
N ALA A 385 -15.36 -9.43 13.67
CA ALA A 385 -15.68 -9.61 15.09
C ALA A 385 -16.35 -10.96 15.37
N ARG A 386 -17.21 -11.43 14.43
CA ARG A 386 -17.91 -12.71 14.55
C ARG A 386 -17.01 -13.91 14.27
N TRP A 387 -16.19 -13.86 13.22
CA TRP A 387 -15.46 -15.03 12.71
C TRP A 387 -14.01 -15.12 13.15
N LEU A 388 -13.32 -13.98 13.35
CA LEU A 388 -11.89 -13.97 13.66
C LEU A 388 -11.55 -14.67 14.99
N PRO A 389 -12.40 -14.63 16.05
CA PRO A 389 -12.13 -15.37 17.29
C PRO A 389 -11.99 -16.89 17.11
N GLU A 390 -12.57 -17.44 16.03
CA GLU A 390 -12.46 -18.88 15.74
C GLU A 390 -11.06 -19.27 15.23
N TYR A 391 -10.30 -18.30 14.69
CA TYR A 391 -8.98 -18.49 14.10
C TYR A 391 -7.87 -17.84 14.93
N ASP A 392 -8.12 -17.47 16.20
CA ASP A 392 -7.08 -16.90 17.08
C ASP A 392 -6.12 -18.00 17.53
N PRO A 393 -4.81 -17.94 17.17
CA PRO A 393 -3.82 -18.97 17.52
C PRO A 393 -3.71 -19.24 19.03
N ARG A 394 -4.13 -18.30 19.87
CA ARG A 394 -4.07 -18.41 21.34
C ARG A 394 -5.15 -19.29 21.96
N ARG A 395 -6.18 -19.65 21.19
CA ARG A 395 -7.26 -20.53 21.68
C ARG A 395 -6.92 -22.02 21.59
N GLY A 396 -5.70 -22.36 21.15
CA GLY A 396 -5.27 -23.75 20.93
C GLY A 396 -5.85 -24.35 19.63
N PRO A 397 -5.26 -25.45 19.13
CA PRO A 397 -5.84 -26.15 17.99
C PRO A 397 -7.23 -26.66 18.41
N ARG A 398 -8.28 -26.13 17.81
CA ARG A 398 -9.57 -26.83 17.80
C ARG A 398 -9.36 -28.08 16.95
N ASP A 399 -9.75 -29.21 17.50
CA ASP A 399 -9.72 -30.50 16.84
C ASP A 399 -10.08 -30.36 15.37
N ALA A 400 -9.18 -30.88 14.53
CA ALA A 400 -9.40 -30.95 13.10
C ALA A 400 -10.79 -31.55 12.89
N ASP A 401 -11.64 -30.80 12.18
CA ASP A 401 -12.99 -31.19 11.78
C ASP A 401 -12.93 -32.64 11.26
N PRO A 402 -13.58 -33.63 11.87
CA PRO A 402 -13.60 -34.95 11.33
C PRO A 402 -14.40 -34.95 10.04
N THR A 403 -13.71 -35.33 8.92
CA THR A 403 -14.19 -35.63 7.56
C THR A 403 -14.78 -34.52 6.74
#